data_a5689a1798d198b9b927ecec634f7835
#
_entry.id   a5689a1798d198b9b927ecec634f7835
#
_cell.length_a   1.000
_cell.length_b   1.000
_cell.length_c   1.000
_cell.angle_alpha   90.00
_cell.angle_beta   90.00
_cell.angle_gamma   90.00
#
_symmetry.space_group_name_H-M   'P 1'
#
loop_
_entity.id
_entity.type
_entity.pdbx_description
1 polymer ?
#
loop_
_entity_poly.entity_id
_entity_poly.type
_entity_poly.pdbx_seq_one_letter_code
_entity_poly.pdbx_strand_id
1 'polypeptide(L)'
;HKLKLELPQSRSPGDILSEGEQRAVAIGSFLAEVGLSGGKGGIVFDDPVSSLDHRRRERVAKRLATEAAYRQVVVFTHDIYFLCLLVEEAKTAGVAISTQSLIRRAEGFGVADPELPFEGKNASKRIGALKAQQQSIAKLHKDGEEQEHRKQTIDAYFRLRMAWERAVEEVLLREVILRFRKGV
;
A
#
# COMPACT_ATOMS: atom_id res chain seq x y z
N HIS A 1 9.93 27.29 5.21
CA HIS A 1 10.90 27.22 6.32
C HIS A 1 11.99 26.21 6.02
N LYS A 2 13.25 26.64 6.01
CA LYS A 2 14.40 25.73 5.89
C LYS A 2 14.77 25.25 7.29
N LEU A 3 14.63 23.96 7.57
CA LEU A 3 15.20 23.33 8.76
C LEU A 3 16.73 23.45 8.70
N LYS A 4 17.32 24.02 9.70
CA LYS A 4 18.78 24.11 9.86
C LYS A 4 19.17 23.26 11.07
N LEU A 5 19.96 22.21 10.84
CA LEU A 5 20.57 21.45 11.92
C LEU A 5 21.80 22.22 12.41
N GLU A 6 21.80 22.64 13.70
CA GLU A 6 22.98 23.18 14.33
C GLU A 6 23.93 22.05 14.74
N LEU A 7 24.91 21.80 13.89
CA LEU A 7 26.02 20.91 14.16
C LEU A 7 27.31 21.73 14.29
N PRO A 8 28.35 21.22 15.00
CA PRO A 8 29.63 21.92 15.16
C PRO A 8 30.32 22.30 13.83
N GLN A 9 29.93 21.65 12.75
CA GLN A 9 30.22 22.05 11.37
C GLN A 9 28.88 22.21 10.64
N SER A 10 28.63 23.39 10.06
CA SER A 10 27.40 23.71 9.34
C SER A 10 27.30 22.86 8.03
N ARG A 11 26.81 21.63 8.15
CA ARG A 11 26.47 20.78 7.02
C ARG A 11 24.99 20.90 6.71
N SER A 12 24.63 20.79 5.43
CA SER A 12 23.23 20.73 5.00
C SER A 12 22.59 19.44 5.52
N PRO A 13 21.30 19.44 5.94
CA PRO A 13 20.59 18.20 6.26
C PRO A 13 20.67 17.15 5.16
N GLY A 14 20.75 17.58 3.89
CA GLY A 14 20.91 16.69 2.73
C GLY A 14 22.25 15.96 2.67
N ASP A 15 23.29 16.49 3.34
CA ASP A 15 24.63 15.88 3.37
C ASP A 15 24.78 14.83 4.49
N ILE A 16 23.82 14.78 5.44
CA ILE A 16 23.93 13.96 6.66
C ILE A 16 22.83 12.91 6.72
N LEU A 17 21.62 13.25 6.27
CA LEU A 17 20.46 12.40 6.36
C LEU A 17 20.36 11.50 5.12
N SER A 18 20.08 10.21 5.33
CA SER A 18 19.65 9.31 4.24
C SER A 18 18.38 9.83 3.58
N GLU A 19 18.11 9.41 2.36
CA GLU A 19 16.89 9.79 1.61
C GLU A 19 15.62 9.53 2.42
N GLY A 20 15.53 8.36 3.08
CA GLY A 20 14.40 8.02 3.94
C GLY A 20 14.26 8.95 5.15
N GLU A 21 15.38 9.39 5.77
CA GLU A 21 15.34 10.34 6.86
C GLU A 21 14.92 11.74 6.42
N GLN A 22 15.42 12.19 5.27
CA GLN A 22 14.98 13.46 4.67
C GLN A 22 13.48 13.44 4.40
N ARG A 23 12.95 12.35 3.85
CA ARG A 23 11.52 12.18 3.58
C ARG A 23 10.69 12.17 4.86
N ALA A 24 11.13 11.45 5.90
CA ALA A 24 10.45 11.44 7.19
C ALA A 24 10.38 12.84 7.83
N VAL A 25 11.48 13.60 7.75
CA VAL A 25 11.53 15.00 8.22
C VAL A 25 10.60 15.87 7.39
N ALA A 26 10.58 15.72 6.06
CA ALA A 26 9.70 16.48 5.17
C ALA A 26 8.22 16.25 5.47
N ILE A 27 7.80 14.99 5.66
CA ILE A 27 6.43 14.65 6.06
C ILE A 27 6.10 15.27 7.42
N GLY A 28 6.99 15.14 8.40
CA GLY A 28 6.79 15.71 9.73
C GLY A 28 6.64 17.23 9.71
N SER A 29 7.49 17.92 8.96
CA SER A 29 7.44 19.38 8.79
C SER A 29 6.17 19.84 8.10
N PHE A 30 5.76 19.15 7.03
CA PHE A 30 4.51 19.42 6.31
C PHE A 30 3.30 19.27 7.23
N LEU A 31 3.22 18.16 7.99
CA LEU A 31 2.11 17.94 8.92
C LEU A 31 2.08 18.94 10.08
N ALA A 32 3.25 19.40 10.54
CA ALA A 32 3.33 20.47 11.55
C ALA A 32 2.82 21.80 10.99
N GLU A 33 3.22 22.16 9.76
CA GLU A 33 2.78 23.38 9.08
C GLU A 33 1.28 23.37 8.84
N VAL A 34 0.73 22.25 8.34
CA VAL A 34 -0.71 22.04 8.16
C VAL A 34 -1.47 22.15 9.49
N GLY A 35 -0.90 21.63 10.59
CA GLY A 35 -1.47 21.75 11.92
C GLY A 35 -1.51 23.19 12.43
N LEU A 36 -0.46 23.97 12.16
CA LEU A 36 -0.34 25.38 12.58
C LEU A 36 -1.24 26.31 11.74
N SER A 37 -1.50 25.97 10.48
CA SER A 37 -2.31 26.83 9.59
C SER A 37 -3.79 26.90 9.98
N GLY A 38 -4.26 26.03 10.90
CA GLY A 38 -5.65 25.99 11.35
C GLY A 38 -6.66 25.61 10.25
N GLY A 39 -6.18 25.35 9.03
CA GLY A 39 -7.00 24.97 7.89
C GLY A 39 -7.60 23.57 8.04
N LYS A 40 -8.87 23.40 7.64
CA LYS A 40 -9.57 22.10 7.63
C LYS A 40 -9.53 21.42 6.26
N GLY A 41 -8.73 21.92 5.32
CA GLY A 41 -8.60 21.36 3.98
C GLY A 41 -8.05 19.93 4.00
N GLY A 42 -8.44 19.13 3.02
CA GLY A 42 -7.87 17.80 2.82
C GLY A 42 -6.39 17.87 2.45
N ILE A 43 -5.67 16.79 2.72
CA ILE A 43 -4.27 16.64 2.36
C ILE A 43 -4.08 15.42 1.49
N VAL A 44 -3.14 15.51 0.56
CA VAL A 44 -2.84 14.44 -0.40
C VAL A 44 -1.36 14.08 -0.27
N PHE A 45 -1.09 12.79 -0.18
CA PHE A 45 0.25 12.23 -0.22
C PHE A 45 0.41 11.34 -1.43
N ASP A 46 1.50 11.54 -2.16
CA ASP A 46 1.92 10.67 -3.27
C ASP A 46 3.16 9.88 -2.84
N ASP A 47 2.94 8.57 -2.69
CA ASP A 47 3.93 7.58 -2.27
C ASP A 47 4.83 8.04 -1.10
N PRO A 48 4.21 8.34 0.08
CA PRO A 48 4.94 8.98 1.18
C PRO A 48 6.01 8.10 1.82
N VAL A 49 6.05 6.80 1.49
CA VAL A 49 6.90 5.82 2.18
C VAL A 49 7.99 5.22 1.30
N SER A 50 8.15 5.67 0.06
CA SER A 50 9.28 5.23 -0.75
C SER A 50 10.60 5.54 -0.01
N SER A 51 11.55 4.61 -0.04
CA SER A 51 12.85 4.69 0.68
C SER A 51 12.78 4.67 2.21
N LEU A 52 11.59 4.44 2.82
CA LEU A 52 11.47 4.27 4.27
C LEU A 52 11.61 2.80 4.69
N ASP A 53 12.30 2.58 5.82
CA ASP A 53 12.29 1.29 6.50
C ASP A 53 10.91 0.98 7.11
N HIS A 54 10.69 -0.30 7.49
CA HIS A 54 9.40 -0.77 8.01
C HIS A 54 8.94 -0.01 9.26
N ARG A 55 9.84 0.34 10.19
CA ARG A 55 9.49 1.06 11.43
C ARG A 55 9.02 2.48 11.14
N ARG A 56 9.65 3.15 10.16
CA ARG A 56 9.26 4.49 9.74
C ARG A 56 7.92 4.46 9.00
N ARG A 57 7.68 3.45 8.14
CA ARG A 57 6.38 3.24 7.48
C ARG A 57 5.23 3.11 8.49
N GLU A 58 5.42 2.33 9.55
CA GLU A 58 4.44 2.19 10.63
C GLU A 58 4.14 3.54 11.32
N ARG A 59 5.18 4.31 11.63
CA ARG A 59 5.02 5.63 12.24
C ARG A 59 4.28 6.60 11.34
N VAL A 60 4.58 6.58 10.03
CA VAL A 60 3.87 7.39 9.03
C VAL A 60 2.41 6.95 8.94
N ALA A 61 2.12 5.66 8.82
CA ALA A 61 0.75 5.15 8.77
C ALA A 61 -0.06 5.59 10.00
N LYS A 62 0.50 5.41 11.20
CA LYS A 62 -0.12 5.85 12.45
C LYS A 62 -0.38 7.37 12.47
N ARG A 63 0.60 8.17 12.03
CA ARG A 63 0.45 9.62 12.01
C ARG A 63 -0.61 10.07 11.01
N LEU A 64 -0.69 9.46 9.83
CA LEU A 64 -1.71 9.76 8.83
C LEU A 64 -3.12 9.34 9.29
N ALA A 65 -3.24 8.19 9.93
CA ALA A 65 -4.51 7.74 10.53
C ALA A 65 -4.98 8.71 11.62
N THR A 66 -4.06 9.20 12.46
CA THR A 66 -4.39 10.23 13.49
C THR A 66 -4.84 11.53 12.82
N GLU A 67 -4.18 11.98 11.76
CA GLU A 67 -4.54 13.19 11.04
C GLU A 67 -5.91 13.07 10.37
N ALA A 68 -6.26 11.86 9.90
CA ALA A 68 -7.55 11.58 9.26
C ALA A 68 -8.76 11.72 10.22
N ALA A 69 -8.55 11.78 11.53
CA ALA A 69 -9.60 12.12 12.49
C ALA A 69 -10.02 13.60 12.43
N TYR A 70 -9.19 14.46 11.85
CA TYR A 70 -9.42 15.92 11.82
C TYR A 70 -9.72 16.44 10.42
N ARG A 71 -9.30 15.73 9.37
CA ARG A 71 -9.43 16.15 7.97
C ARG A 71 -9.41 14.97 7.01
N GLN A 72 -9.81 15.19 5.77
CA GLN A 72 -9.64 14.19 4.73
C GLN A 72 -8.15 14.00 4.41
N VAL A 73 -7.71 12.73 4.42
CA VAL A 73 -6.37 12.33 4.02
C VAL A 73 -6.48 11.40 2.83
N VAL A 74 -5.87 11.75 1.71
CA VAL A 74 -5.78 10.93 0.51
C VAL A 74 -4.34 10.46 0.35
N VAL A 75 -4.15 9.17 0.14
CA VAL A 75 -2.82 8.59 -0.02
C VAL A 75 -2.80 7.77 -1.30
N PHE A 76 -1.93 8.14 -2.23
CA PHE A 76 -1.55 7.30 -3.36
C PHE A 76 -0.32 6.48 -2.96
N THR A 77 -0.36 5.18 -3.19
CA THR A 77 0.78 4.30 -2.94
C THR A 77 0.73 3.07 -3.82
N HIS A 78 1.89 2.57 -4.20
CA HIS A 78 2.05 1.26 -4.83
C HIS A 78 2.51 0.19 -3.84
N ASP A 79 2.76 0.57 -2.58
CA ASP A 79 3.23 -0.31 -1.51
C ASP A 79 2.06 -0.96 -0.77
N ILE A 80 1.83 -2.24 -1.06
CA ILE A 80 0.75 -3.03 -0.43
C ILE A 80 0.94 -3.19 1.08
N TYR A 81 2.20 -3.30 1.54
CA TYR A 81 2.47 -3.37 2.97
C TYR A 81 2.02 -2.09 3.68
N PHE A 82 2.35 -0.94 3.09
CA PHE A 82 1.93 0.34 3.64
C PHE A 82 0.40 0.51 3.62
N LEU A 83 -0.27 0.05 2.57
CA LEU A 83 -1.73 0.01 2.52
C LEU A 83 -2.32 -0.81 3.69
N CYS A 84 -1.77 -2.00 3.96
CA CYS A 84 -2.20 -2.83 5.08
C CYS A 84 -2.01 -2.12 6.43
N LEU A 85 -0.86 -1.45 6.63
CA LEU A 85 -0.61 -0.64 7.82
C LEU A 85 -1.61 0.51 7.97
N LEU A 86 -1.91 1.24 6.88
CA LEU A 86 -2.90 2.32 6.91
C LEU A 86 -4.29 1.81 7.29
N VAL A 87 -4.71 0.67 6.75
CA VAL A 87 -6.01 0.05 7.08
C VAL A 87 -6.06 -0.33 8.55
N GLU A 88 -5.00 -0.92 9.09
CA GLU A 88 -4.92 -1.33 10.49
C GLU A 88 -4.91 -0.13 11.44
N GLU A 89 -4.09 0.88 11.15
CA GLU A 89 -3.99 2.08 11.97
C GLU A 89 -5.27 2.93 11.90
N ALA A 90 -5.93 3.02 10.73
CA ALA A 90 -7.23 3.69 10.59
C ALA A 90 -8.31 2.99 11.42
N LYS A 91 -8.36 1.66 11.39
CA LYS A 91 -9.27 0.87 12.23
C LYS A 91 -9.01 1.10 13.73
N THR A 92 -7.75 1.14 14.13
CA THR A 92 -7.33 1.40 15.52
C THR A 92 -7.72 2.81 15.95
N ALA A 93 -7.60 3.79 15.06
CA ALA A 93 -7.99 5.18 15.30
C ALA A 93 -9.51 5.43 15.19
N GLY A 94 -10.30 4.43 14.81
CA GLY A 94 -11.75 4.58 14.61
C GLY A 94 -12.12 5.45 13.40
N VAL A 95 -11.22 5.56 12.41
CA VAL A 95 -11.41 6.39 11.22
C VAL A 95 -11.88 5.52 10.05
N ALA A 96 -12.90 6.01 9.33
CA ALA A 96 -13.37 5.36 8.11
C ALA A 96 -12.31 5.44 7.01
N ILE A 97 -12.05 4.32 6.34
CA ILE A 97 -11.12 4.23 5.22
C ILE A 97 -11.82 3.64 4.00
N SER A 98 -11.58 4.23 2.83
CA SER A 98 -11.99 3.70 1.54
C SER A 98 -10.75 3.46 0.69
N THR A 99 -10.69 2.33 0.03
CA THR A 99 -9.56 1.95 -0.84
C THR A 99 -10.05 1.72 -2.26
N GLN A 100 -9.29 2.22 -3.22
CA GLN A 100 -9.49 2.00 -4.64
C GLN A 100 -8.17 1.61 -5.30
N SER A 101 -8.21 0.68 -6.22
CA SER A 101 -7.05 0.35 -7.06
C SER A 101 -7.12 1.13 -8.36
N LEU A 102 -5.99 1.69 -8.77
CA LEU A 102 -5.84 2.28 -10.09
C LEU A 102 -5.11 1.26 -10.98
N ILE A 103 -5.78 0.80 -12.00
CA ILE A 103 -5.25 -0.23 -12.91
C ILE A 103 -5.07 0.32 -14.32
N ARG A 104 -4.19 -0.34 -15.06
CA ARG A 104 -4.08 -0.16 -16.51
C ARG A 104 -5.03 -1.12 -17.21
N ARG A 105 -5.86 -0.60 -18.11
CA ARG A 105 -6.69 -1.40 -19.03
C ARG A 105 -6.31 -1.09 -20.48
N ALA A 106 -6.88 -1.83 -21.41
CA ALA A 106 -6.66 -1.60 -22.84
C ALA A 106 -7.09 -0.18 -23.27
N GLU A 107 -8.12 0.35 -22.64
CA GLU A 107 -8.70 1.67 -22.92
C GLU A 107 -7.84 2.83 -22.35
N GLY A 108 -6.90 2.55 -21.41
CA GLY A 108 -6.08 3.60 -20.82
C GLY A 108 -5.50 3.27 -19.46
N PHE A 109 -4.85 4.29 -18.89
CA PHE A 109 -4.26 4.24 -17.55
C PHE A 109 -5.20 4.87 -16.51
N GLY A 110 -5.00 4.51 -15.23
CA GLY A 110 -5.69 5.17 -14.13
C GLY A 110 -7.17 4.81 -14.00
N VAL A 111 -7.59 3.65 -14.54
CA VAL A 111 -8.96 3.18 -14.38
C VAL A 111 -9.17 2.74 -12.94
N ALA A 112 -10.14 3.35 -12.26
CA ALA A 112 -10.46 2.98 -10.89
C ALA A 112 -11.13 1.60 -10.83
N ASP A 113 -10.63 0.75 -9.94
CA ASP A 113 -11.21 -0.54 -9.62
C ASP A 113 -11.52 -0.56 -8.11
N PRO A 114 -12.76 -0.84 -7.71
CA PRO A 114 -13.13 -0.88 -6.29
C PRO A 114 -12.51 -2.07 -5.56
N GLU A 115 -11.98 -3.05 -6.28
CA GLU A 115 -11.32 -4.20 -5.68
C GLU A 115 -9.84 -3.95 -5.40
N LEU A 116 -9.37 -4.51 -4.29
CA LEU A 116 -7.94 -4.55 -3.99
C LEU A 116 -7.19 -5.39 -5.03
N PRO A 117 -5.91 -5.07 -5.31
CA PRO A 117 -5.04 -5.94 -6.08
C PRO A 117 -5.03 -7.35 -5.49
N PHE A 118 -4.66 -8.33 -6.30
CA PHE A 118 -4.68 -9.75 -5.88
C PHE A 118 -3.89 -9.97 -4.58
N GLU A 119 -2.77 -9.30 -4.42
CA GLU A 119 -1.87 -9.35 -3.26
C GLU A 119 -2.51 -8.80 -1.97
N GLY A 120 -3.43 -7.87 -2.08
CA GLY A 120 -4.17 -7.29 -0.96
C GLY A 120 -5.44 -8.07 -0.59
N LYS A 121 -5.83 -9.07 -1.38
CA LYS A 121 -7.04 -9.88 -1.13
C LYS A 121 -6.78 -10.96 -0.08
N ASN A 122 -7.80 -11.28 0.73
CA ASN A 122 -7.79 -12.44 1.61
C ASN A 122 -7.86 -13.77 0.81
N ALA A 123 -7.61 -14.90 1.46
CA ALA A 123 -7.56 -16.22 0.81
C ALA A 123 -8.84 -16.53 0.01
N SER A 124 -10.01 -16.28 0.57
CA SER A 124 -11.30 -16.54 -0.09
C SER A 124 -11.47 -15.72 -1.38
N LYS A 125 -11.14 -14.43 -1.34
CA LYS A 125 -11.19 -13.55 -2.54
C LYS A 125 -10.15 -13.92 -3.57
N ARG A 126 -8.95 -14.39 -3.16
CA ARG A 126 -7.92 -14.91 -4.09
C ARG A 126 -8.39 -16.16 -4.80
N ILE A 127 -9.04 -17.09 -4.08
CA ILE A 127 -9.63 -18.30 -4.69
C ILE A 127 -10.71 -17.94 -5.70
N GLY A 128 -11.58 -16.97 -5.37
CA GLY A 128 -12.59 -16.47 -6.30
C GLY A 128 -11.98 -15.90 -7.60
N ALA A 129 -10.94 -15.06 -7.46
CA ALA A 129 -10.22 -14.50 -8.61
C ALA A 129 -9.53 -15.57 -9.47
N LEU A 130 -8.94 -16.60 -8.84
CA LEU A 130 -8.32 -17.73 -9.56
C LEU A 130 -9.35 -18.56 -10.32
N LYS A 131 -10.54 -18.80 -9.76
CA LYS A 131 -11.62 -19.51 -10.47
C LYS A 131 -12.08 -18.73 -11.69
N ALA A 132 -12.24 -17.41 -11.59
CA ALA A 132 -12.57 -16.56 -12.73
C ALA A 132 -11.46 -16.58 -13.80
N GLN A 133 -10.20 -16.52 -13.40
CA GLN A 133 -9.06 -16.61 -14.30
C GLN A 133 -9.00 -17.98 -15.00
N GLN A 134 -9.28 -19.08 -14.29
CA GLN A 134 -9.34 -20.42 -14.86
C GLN A 134 -10.38 -20.52 -15.99
N GLN A 135 -11.56 -19.91 -15.80
CA GLN A 135 -12.60 -19.86 -16.84
C GLN A 135 -12.12 -19.10 -18.09
N SER A 136 -11.43 -17.97 -17.88
CA SER A 136 -10.83 -17.21 -18.98
C SER A 136 -9.78 -18.02 -19.74
N ILE A 137 -8.88 -18.70 -19.01
CA ILE A 137 -7.84 -19.56 -19.60
C ILE A 137 -8.47 -20.71 -20.42
N ALA A 138 -9.52 -21.35 -19.90
CA ALA A 138 -10.22 -22.41 -20.61
C ALA A 138 -10.87 -21.91 -21.91
N LYS A 139 -11.33 -20.65 -21.95
CA LYS A 139 -11.85 -20.03 -23.17
C LYS A 139 -10.74 -19.81 -24.19
N LEU A 140 -9.60 -19.21 -23.78
CA LEU A 140 -8.44 -18.99 -24.65
C LEU A 140 -7.95 -20.30 -25.29
N HIS A 141 -7.96 -21.39 -24.52
CA HIS A 141 -7.61 -22.72 -25.06
C HIS A 141 -8.57 -23.19 -26.18
N LYS A 142 -9.87 -22.96 -25.98
CA LYS A 142 -10.88 -23.34 -27.00
C LYS A 142 -10.79 -22.44 -28.24
N ASP A 143 -10.45 -21.18 -28.06
CA ASP A 143 -10.34 -20.21 -29.15
C ASP A 143 -9.02 -20.35 -29.94
N GLY A 144 -8.10 -21.26 -29.52
CA GLY A 144 -6.81 -21.50 -30.17
C GLY A 144 -5.73 -20.43 -29.91
N GLU A 145 -5.91 -19.59 -28.91
CA GLU A 145 -5.03 -18.50 -28.53
C GLU A 145 -3.83 -19.02 -27.68
N GLU A 146 -2.96 -19.84 -28.27
CA GLU A 146 -1.92 -20.59 -27.54
C GLU A 146 -0.96 -19.71 -26.74
N GLN A 147 -0.51 -18.58 -27.31
CA GLN A 147 0.45 -17.72 -26.63
C GLN A 147 -0.15 -17.06 -25.38
N GLU A 148 -1.35 -16.50 -25.51
CA GLU A 148 -2.03 -15.85 -24.40
C GLU A 148 -2.50 -16.89 -23.35
N HIS A 149 -2.98 -18.06 -23.81
CA HIS A 149 -3.27 -19.20 -22.94
C HIS A 149 -2.06 -19.58 -22.08
N ARG A 150 -0.88 -19.76 -22.68
CA ARG A 150 0.36 -20.11 -21.96
C ARG A 150 0.74 -19.04 -20.93
N LYS A 151 0.71 -17.77 -21.32
CA LYS A 151 1.03 -16.63 -20.45
C LYS A 151 0.09 -16.57 -19.25
N GLN A 152 -1.22 -16.63 -19.47
CA GLN A 152 -2.21 -16.59 -18.39
C GLN A 152 -2.16 -17.83 -17.50
N THR A 153 -1.80 -18.98 -18.03
CA THR A 153 -1.60 -20.21 -17.26
C THR A 153 -0.42 -20.04 -16.29
N ILE A 154 0.71 -19.52 -16.75
CA ILE A 154 1.88 -19.26 -15.89
C ILE A 154 1.52 -18.28 -14.77
N ASP A 155 0.84 -17.18 -15.10
CA ASP A 155 0.38 -16.19 -14.11
C ASP A 155 -0.58 -16.83 -13.09
N ALA A 156 -1.51 -17.68 -13.53
CA ALA A 156 -2.42 -18.38 -12.65
C ALA A 156 -1.70 -19.30 -11.64
N TYR A 157 -0.65 -20.03 -12.07
CA TYR A 157 0.16 -20.84 -11.15
C TYR A 157 0.92 -19.99 -10.14
N PHE A 158 1.46 -18.84 -10.56
CA PHE A 158 2.12 -17.91 -9.65
C PHE A 158 1.13 -17.35 -8.60
N ARG A 159 -0.06 -16.94 -9.04
CA ARG A 159 -1.14 -16.48 -8.14
C ARG A 159 -1.67 -17.59 -7.24
N LEU A 160 -1.74 -18.82 -7.73
CA LEU A 160 -2.14 -19.98 -6.91
C LEU A 160 -1.17 -20.18 -5.74
N ARG A 161 0.14 -20.09 -5.99
CA ARG A 161 1.14 -20.14 -4.92
C ARG A 161 0.90 -19.05 -3.88
N MET A 162 0.69 -17.79 -4.32
CA MET A 162 0.40 -16.68 -3.41
C MET A 162 -0.90 -16.88 -2.63
N ALA A 163 -1.91 -17.51 -3.24
CA ALA A 163 -3.17 -17.83 -2.55
C ALA A 163 -2.97 -18.91 -1.48
N TRP A 164 -2.13 -19.92 -1.74
CA TRP A 164 -1.76 -20.93 -0.75
C TRP A 164 -1.00 -20.32 0.43
N GLU A 165 0.01 -19.51 0.17
CA GLU A 165 0.77 -18.80 1.21
C GLU A 165 -0.20 -18.00 2.12
N ARG A 166 -1.14 -17.28 1.53
CA ARG A 166 -2.14 -16.53 2.28
C ARG A 166 -3.12 -17.41 3.05
N ALA A 167 -3.53 -18.53 2.48
CA ALA A 167 -4.41 -19.48 3.17
C ALA A 167 -3.72 -20.11 4.39
N VAL A 168 -2.42 -20.42 4.31
CA VAL A 168 -1.63 -20.87 5.45
C VAL A 168 -1.58 -19.80 6.55
N GLU A 169 -1.33 -18.53 6.19
CA GLU A 169 -1.33 -17.42 7.14
C GLU A 169 -2.68 -17.27 7.85
N GLU A 170 -3.78 -17.28 7.11
CA GLU A 170 -5.13 -17.05 7.66
C GLU A 170 -5.68 -18.26 8.43
N VAL A 171 -5.53 -19.46 7.89
CA VAL A 171 -6.21 -20.65 8.42
C VAL A 171 -5.33 -21.41 9.41
N LEU A 172 -4.09 -21.71 9.01
CA LEU A 172 -3.19 -22.52 9.83
C LEU A 172 -2.55 -21.72 10.96
N LEU A 173 -2.06 -20.53 10.65
CA LEU A 173 -1.40 -19.65 11.62
C LEU A 173 -2.39 -18.72 12.33
N ARG A 174 -3.67 -18.81 12.03
CA ARG A 174 -4.75 -18.00 12.64
C ARG A 174 -4.40 -16.52 12.72
N GLU A 175 -3.75 -15.99 11.70
CA GLU A 175 -3.26 -14.62 11.61
C GLU A 175 -2.24 -14.22 12.70
N VAL A 176 -1.66 -15.16 13.44
CA VAL A 176 -0.59 -14.88 14.42
C VAL A 176 0.68 -14.44 13.70
N ILE A 177 0.96 -15.03 12.53
CA ILE A 177 2.07 -14.64 11.66
C ILE A 177 1.47 -14.19 10.33
N LEU A 178 1.49 -12.91 10.08
CA LEU A 178 1.11 -12.32 8.80
C LEU A 178 2.31 -11.70 8.13
N ARG A 179 2.48 -11.95 6.83
CA ARG A 179 3.60 -11.45 6.02
C ARG A 179 3.76 -9.92 6.10
N PHE A 180 2.69 -9.21 6.42
CA PHE A 180 2.62 -7.74 6.42
C PHE A 180 2.14 -7.17 7.77
N ARG A 181 2.29 -7.91 8.85
CA ARG A 181 2.00 -7.42 10.22
C ARG A 181 3.28 -7.21 11.01
N LYS A 182 3.20 -6.33 12.04
CA LYS A 182 4.25 -6.23 13.06
C LYS A 182 4.55 -7.61 13.61
N GLY A 183 5.82 -8.00 13.57
CA GLY A 183 6.28 -9.15 14.34
C GLY A 183 6.00 -8.92 15.83
N VAL A 184 5.56 -9.96 16.51
CA VAL A 184 5.41 -9.98 17.98
C VAL A 184 6.79 -9.85 18.61
#